data_6f5070fa7183757d610ffd0dc67259d5
#
_entry.id   6f5070fa7183757d610ffd0dc67259d5
#
_cell.length_a   1.000
_cell.length_b   1.000
_cell.length_c   1.000
_cell.angle_alpha   90.00
_cell.angle_beta   90.00
_cell.angle_gamma   90.00
#
_symmetry.space_group_name_H-M   'P 1'
#
loop_
_entity.id
_entity.type
_entity.pdbx_description
1 polymer ?
#
loop_
_entity_poly.entity_id
_entity_poly.type
_entity_poly.pdbx_seq_one_letter_code
_entity_poly.pdbx_strand_id
1 'polypeptide(L)'
;MKRSSLHRFFVRLSRKLEKLFSIDAVQSLWEHICRWTHPVSARRILATIDQAELERLRQHYPYRPNARRINAYEDATYWIGVNVKHVQDLWLDRAPPLDILDLGCGAGYFLYVCRLFGHEGLGLDIDEELFFRGTTRLLGVRRIIARIHPQTPLPDLGKKFDLVTGHRVCFHWITPDQRKEWTPADWEFFIHDIRTRFLKPRGRLLLEINPRPDGSSFFTPELRALFESQGARIFRRKALLAADRSERPRFKQV
;
A
#
# COMPACT_ATOMS: atom_id res chain seq x y z
N MET A 1 32.38 35.18 -18.20
CA MET A 1 32.06 33.92 -17.49
C MET A 1 30.91 33.97 -16.47
N LYS A 2 30.03 34.98 -16.40
CA LYS A 2 28.95 35.09 -15.38
C LYS A 2 27.53 34.67 -15.83
N ARG A 3 27.28 34.50 -17.15
CA ARG A 3 25.94 34.13 -17.69
C ARG A 3 25.51 32.69 -17.40
N SER A 4 26.42 31.75 -17.24
CA SER A 4 26.08 30.32 -17.03
C SER A 4 25.60 29.99 -15.60
N SER A 5 25.97 30.83 -14.62
CA SER A 5 25.55 30.65 -13.21
C SER A 5 24.13 31.11 -12.98
N LEU A 6 23.74 32.26 -13.60
CA LEU A 6 22.38 32.78 -13.50
C LEU A 6 21.35 31.85 -14.17
N HIS A 7 21.69 31.35 -15.35
CA HIS A 7 20.83 30.42 -16.08
C HIS A 7 20.59 29.12 -15.26
N ARG A 8 21.63 28.55 -14.65
CA ARG A 8 21.51 27.37 -13.77
C ARG A 8 20.70 27.67 -12.51
N PHE A 9 20.80 28.88 -11.98
CA PHE A 9 19.98 29.32 -10.85
C PHE A 9 18.49 29.39 -11.23
N PHE A 10 18.15 30.03 -12.35
CA PHE A 10 16.77 30.13 -12.82
C PHE A 10 16.16 28.76 -13.17
N VAL A 11 16.92 27.87 -13.81
CA VAL A 11 16.49 26.49 -14.08
C VAL A 11 16.26 25.69 -12.79
N ARG A 12 17.09 25.90 -11.77
CA ARG A 12 16.85 25.27 -10.45
C ARG A 12 15.66 25.88 -9.73
N LEU A 13 15.45 27.17 -9.85
CA LEU A 13 14.32 27.88 -9.24
C LEU A 13 13.01 27.49 -9.94
N SER A 14 12.94 27.47 -11.26
CA SER A 14 11.77 27.03 -12.00
C SER A 14 11.40 25.58 -11.67
N ARG A 15 12.37 24.65 -11.61
CA ARG A 15 12.13 23.26 -11.19
C ARG A 15 11.66 23.14 -9.74
N LYS A 16 12.11 24.03 -8.85
CA LYS A 16 11.60 24.07 -7.46
C LYS A 16 10.18 24.62 -7.40
N LEU A 17 9.87 25.65 -8.17
CA LEU A 17 8.52 26.21 -8.29
C LEU A 17 7.56 25.21 -8.94
N GLU A 18 7.95 24.56 -10.03
CA GLU A 18 7.19 23.47 -10.65
C GLU A 18 6.88 22.33 -9.66
N LYS A 19 7.85 21.97 -8.81
CA LYS A 19 7.64 20.99 -7.75
C LYS A 19 6.69 21.49 -6.66
N LEU A 20 6.72 22.76 -6.30
CA LEU A 20 5.83 23.38 -5.29
C LEU A 20 4.39 23.47 -5.80
N PHE A 21 4.20 23.67 -7.09
CA PHE A 21 2.87 23.71 -7.74
C PHE A 21 2.49 22.39 -8.40
N SER A 22 3.29 21.34 -8.20
CA SER A 22 2.95 20.00 -8.70
C SER A 22 1.69 19.48 -8.01
N ILE A 23 0.92 18.68 -8.73
CA ILE A 23 -0.24 17.94 -8.18
C ILE A 23 0.18 17.17 -6.93
N ASP A 24 1.42 16.68 -6.90
CA ASP A 24 2.01 15.95 -5.78
C ASP A 24 2.18 16.81 -4.52
N ALA A 25 2.59 18.08 -4.67
CA ALA A 25 2.75 18.99 -3.53
C ALA A 25 1.37 19.38 -2.96
N VAL A 26 0.43 19.70 -3.82
CA VAL A 26 -0.95 20.03 -3.43
C VAL A 26 -1.60 18.84 -2.71
N GLN A 27 -1.44 17.64 -3.24
CA GLN A 27 -1.97 16.44 -2.59
C GLN A 27 -1.31 16.17 -1.24
N SER A 28 0.01 16.30 -1.15
CA SER A 28 0.75 16.13 0.11
C SER A 28 0.33 17.13 1.18
N LEU A 29 0.13 18.40 0.78
CA LEU A 29 -0.37 19.45 1.68
C LEU A 29 -1.78 19.12 2.16
N TRP A 30 -2.65 18.68 1.26
CA TRP A 30 -4.02 18.31 1.61
C TRP A 30 -4.07 17.10 2.56
N GLU A 31 -3.29 16.06 2.31
CA GLU A 31 -3.16 14.92 3.23
C GLU A 31 -2.71 15.37 4.61
N HIS A 32 -1.78 16.34 4.66
CA HIS A 32 -1.31 16.91 5.93
C HIS A 32 -2.43 17.68 6.66
N ILE A 33 -3.17 18.53 5.96
CA ILE A 33 -4.31 19.28 6.50
C ILE A 33 -5.38 18.32 7.03
N CYS A 34 -5.72 17.28 6.26
CA CYS A 34 -6.72 16.29 6.67
C CYS A 34 -6.32 15.53 7.94
N ARG A 35 -5.05 15.16 8.07
CA ARG A 35 -4.54 14.52 9.29
C ARG A 35 -4.54 15.49 10.49
N TRP A 36 -4.27 16.76 10.25
CA TRP A 36 -4.28 17.77 11.29
C TRP A 36 -5.69 18.10 11.78
N THR A 37 -6.67 18.19 10.89
CA THR A 37 -8.07 18.51 11.24
C THR A 37 -8.81 17.32 11.89
N HIS A 38 -8.38 16.08 11.62
CA HIS A 38 -8.97 14.85 12.16
C HIS A 38 -7.87 13.92 12.68
N PRO A 39 -7.25 14.27 13.82
CA PRO A 39 -6.12 13.50 14.33
C PRO A 39 -6.58 12.13 14.86
N VAL A 40 -5.99 11.07 14.34
CA VAL A 40 -6.16 9.70 14.84
C VAL A 40 -4.94 9.33 15.68
N SER A 41 -5.16 8.95 16.93
CA SER A 41 -4.10 8.60 17.86
C SER A 41 -3.61 7.16 17.67
N ALA A 42 -2.47 6.99 17.01
CA ALA A 42 -1.81 5.69 16.89
C ALA A 42 -1.50 5.07 18.28
N ARG A 43 -1.19 5.90 19.28
CA ARG A 43 -0.96 5.43 20.65
C ARG A 43 -2.21 4.81 21.28
N ARG A 44 -3.38 5.41 21.07
CA ARG A 44 -4.64 4.83 21.56
C ARG A 44 -4.95 3.51 20.87
N ILE A 45 -4.72 3.42 19.56
CA ILE A 45 -4.90 2.18 18.79
C ILE A 45 -3.91 1.11 19.28
N LEU A 46 -2.65 1.46 19.48
CA LEU A 46 -1.65 0.52 20.02
C LEU A 46 -2.07 -0.03 21.38
N ALA A 47 -2.66 0.81 22.23
CA ALA A 47 -3.13 0.40 23.57
C ALA A 47 -4.29 -0.58 23.55
N THR A 48 -4.98 -0.78 22.42
CA THR A 48 -6.04 -1.79 22.27
C THR A 48 -5.51 -3.19 21.93
N ILE A 49 -4.21 -3.33 21.66
CA ILE A 49 -3.54 -4.61 21.40
C ILE A 49 -3.07 -5.19 22.72
N ASP A 50 -3.21 -6.50 22.91
CA ASP A 50 -2.60 -7.19 24.05
C ASP A 50 -1.08 -7.11 23.97
N GLN A 51 -0.51 -6.22 24.80
CA GLN A 51 0.92 -5.94 24.80
C GLN A 51 1.74 -7.12 25.33
N ALA A 52 1.18 -7.91 26.25
CA ALA A 52 1.87 -9.08 26.81
C ALA A 52 1.98 -10.19 25.76
N GLU A 53 0.92 -10.41 24.99
CA GLU A 53 0.94 -11.38 23.90
C GLU A 53 1.82 -10.91 22.73
N LEU A 54 1.78 -9.62 22.40
CA LEU A 54 2.67 -9.05 21.37
C LEU A 54 4.14 -9.22 21.74
N GLU A 55 4.49 -9.02 23.01
CA GLU A 55 5.85 -9.21 23.50
C GLU A 55 6.25 -10.69 23.51
N ARG A 56 5.32 -11.60 23.86
CA ARG A 56 5.56 -13.05 23.74
C ARG A 56 5.84 -13.46 22.29
N LEU A 57 5.09 -12.90 21.33
CA LEU A 57 5.34 -13.16 19.90
C LEU A 57 6.72 -12.68 19.47
N ARG A 58 7.18 -11.51 19.93
CA ARG A 58 8.52 -10.99 19.65
C ARG A 58 9.62 -11.90 20.20
N GLN A 59 9.45 -12.37 21.44
CA GLN A 59 10.41 -13.25 22.08
C GLN A 59 10.44 -14.64 21.42
N HIS A 60 9.29 -15.13 20.94
CA HIS A 60 9.19 -16.45 20.29
C HIS A 60 9.82 -16.45 18.88
N TYR A 61 9.87 -15.31 18.22
CA TYR A 61 10.49 -15.13 16.89
C TYR A 61 11.71 -14.22 16.98
N PRO A 62 12.81 -14.70 17.63
CA PRO A 62 13.97 -13.89 17.87
C PRO A 62 14.67 -13.48 16.58
N TYR A 63 15.32 -12.34 16.65
CA TYR A 63 16.15 -11.73 15.64
C TYR A 63 16.98 -12.73 14.82
N ARG A 64 16.75 -12.76 13.52
CA ARG A 64 17.65 -13.42 12.56
C ARG A 64 18.59 -12.36 11.98
N PRO A 65 19.94 -12.50 12.12
CA PRO A 65 20.91 -11.48 11.71
C PRO A 65 20.78 -10.99 10.26
N ASN A 66 20.26 -11.84 9.37
CA ASN A 66 20.07 -11.55 7.95
C ASN A 66 18.65 -11.07 7.59
N ALA A 67 17.75 -10.98 8.55
CA ALA A 67 16.34 -10.67 8.35
C ALA A 67 16.00 -9.22 8.67
N ARG A 68 16.81 -8.26 8.21
CA ARG A 68 16.59 -6.81 8.43
C ARG A 68 15.16 -6.33 8.14
N ARG A 69 14.41 -7.04 7.28
CA ARG A 69 13.03 -6.69 6.93
C ARG A 69 12.01 -7.17 7.96
N ILE A 70 12.21 -8.36 8.55
CA ILE A 70 11.25 -8.99 9.46
C ILE A 70 11.24 -8.23 10.79
N ASN A 71 12.40 -7.87 11.30
CA ASN A 71 12.53 -7.11 12.56
C ASN A 71 11.84 -5.74 12.49
N ALA A 72 11.78 -5.12 11.31
CA ALA A 72 11.03 -3.87 11.14
C ALA A 72 9.53 -4.06 11.42
N TYR A 73 8.96 -5.23 11.16
CA TYR A 73 7.53 -5.51 11.39
C TYR A 73 7.20 -5.83 12.86
N GLU A 74 8.20 -6.12 13.68
CA GLU A 74 8.05 -6.30 15.13
C GLU A 74 7.78 -4.98 15.86
N ASP A 75 8.16 -3.84 15.28
CA ASP A 75 7.84 -2.52 15.83
C ASP A 75 6.38 -2.14 15.53
N ALA A 76 5.47 -2.66 16.35
CA ALA A 76 4.05 -2.35 16.24
C ALA A 76 3.76 -0.85 16.39
N THR A 77 4.56 -0.10 17.17
CA THR A 77 4.40 1.35 17.34
C THR A 77 4.61 2.08 16.03
N TYR A 78 5.69 1.74 15.34
CA TYR A 78 5.98 2.29 14.02
C TYR A 78 4.89 1.91 13.00
N TRP A 79 4.53 0.60 12.94
CA TRP A 79 3.60 0.13 11.91
C TRP A 79 2.16 0.56 12.14
N ILE A 80 1.68 0.63 13.38
CA ILE A 80 0.37 1.23 13.67
C ILE A 80 0.38 2.70 13.23
N GLY A 81 1.45 3.46 13.51
CA GLY A 81 1.58 4.85 13.04
C GLY A 81 1.56 4.98 11.51
N VAL A 82 2.22 4.08 10.78
CA VAL A 82 2.19 4.03 9.31
C VAL A 82 0.77 3.72 8.82
N ASN A 83 0.11 2.72 9.39
CA ASN A 83 -1.21 2.29 8.92
C ASN A 83 -2.34 3.25 9.29
N VAL A 84 -2.22 3.99 10.40
CA VAL A 84 -3.09 5.14 10.69
C VAL A 84 -3.00 6.17 9.57
N LYS A 85 -1.79 6.49 9.08
CA LYS A 85 -1.62 7.40 7.95
C LYS A 85 -2.26 6.85 6.67
N HIS A 86 -2.10 5.55 6.37
CA HIS A 86 -2.77 4.93 5.21
C HIS A 86 -4.29 5.04 5.31
N VAL A 87 -4.87 4.75 6.49
CA VAL A 87 -6.30 4.88 6.74
C VAL A 87 -6.78 6.33 6.53
N GLN A 88 -6.06 7.32 7.05
CA GLN A 88 -6.39 8.73 6.89
C GLN A 88 -6.19 9.23 5.44
N ASP A 89 -5.12 8.81 4.76
CA ASP A 89 -4.86 9.16 3.36
C ASP A 89 -5.97 8.64 2.42
N LEU A 90 -6.58 7.52 2.78
CA LEU A 90 -7.71 6.89 2.07
C LEU A 90 -9.07 7.31 2.62
N TRP A 91 -9.13 8.16 3.65
CA TRP A 91 -10.35 8.61 4.32
C TRP A 91 -11.16 7.50 4.98
N LEU A 92 -10.55 6.38 5.26
CA LEU A 92 -11.20 5.24 5.90
C LEU A 92 -11.61 5.54 7.35
N ASP A 93 -10.95 6.50 8.00
CA ASP A 93 -11.29 6.96 9.35
C ASP A 93 -12.66 7.66 9.44
N ARG A 94 -13.30 7.95 8.31
CA ARG A 94 -14.58 8.66 8.21
C ARG A 94 -15.51 8.14 7.11
N ALA A 95 -15.08 7.13 6.37
CA ALA A 95 -15.92 6.47 5.36
C ALA A 95 -16.99 5.59 6.01
N PRO A 96 -18.12 5.35 5.34
CA PRO A 96 -19.03 4.29 5.75
C PRO A 96 -18.31 2.93 5.74
N PRO A 97 -18.88 1.90 6.41
CA PRO A 97 -18.30 0.55 6.41
C PRO A 97 -18.04 0.03 4.99
N LEU A 98 -16.84 -0.47 4.76
CA LEU A 98 -16.37 -1.01 3.47
C LEU A 98 -15.86 -2.44 3.63
N ASP A 99 -15.98 -3.23 2.57
CA ASP A 99 -15.26 -4.49 2.40
C ASP A 99 -13.88 -4.22 1.82
N ILE A 100 -12.82 -4.61 2.52
CA ILE A 100 -11.42 -4.33 2.13
C ILE A 100 -10.66 -5.64 1.95
N LEU A 101 -9.98 -5.80 0.80
CA LEU A 101 -8.98 -6.85 0.58
C LEU A 101 -7.58 -6.23 0.62
N ASP A 102 -6.69 -6.77 1.46
CA ASP A 102 -5.30 -6.33 1.54
C ASP A 102 -4.35 -7.41 1.03
N LEU A 103 -3.71 -7.15 -0.10
CA LEU A 103 -2.78 -8.04 -0.78
C LEU A 103 -1.37 -7.87 -0.20
N GLY A 104 -0.81 -8.96 0.33
CA GLY A 104 0.44 -8.90 1.10
C GLY A 104 0.21 -8.25 2.45
N CYS A 105 -0.81 -8.67 3.20
CA CYS A 105 -1.24 -8.04 4.44
C CYS A 105 -0.20 -8.12 5.58
N GLY A 106 0.83 -8.95 5.46
CA GLY A 106 1.90 -9.11 6.44
C GLY A 106 1.37 -9.41 7.84
N ALA A 107 1.80 -8.60 8.81
CA ALA A 107 1.37 -8.71 10.21
C ALA A 107 -0.09 -8.26 10.45
N GLY A 108 -0.82 -7.78 9.44
CA GLY A 108 -2.24 -7.44 9.52
C GLY A 108 -2.55 -6.07 10.14
N TYR A 109 -1.57 -5.24 10.41
CA TYR A 109 -1.78 -3.94 11.08
C TYR A 109 -2.73 -3.01 10.31
N PHE A 110 -2.69 -2.99 8.97
CA PHE A 110 -3.59 -2.15 8.19
C PHE A 110 -5.05 -2.55 8.39
N LEU A 111 -5.35 -3.82 8.21
CA LEU A 111 -6.71 -4.34 8.39
C LEU A 111 -7.20 -4.22 9.83
N TYR A 112 -6.30 -4.37 10.79
CA TYR A 112 -6.63 -4.14 12.19
C TYR A 112 -7.08 -2.69 12.43
N VAL A 113 -6.34 -1.71 11.93
CA VAL A 113 -6.72 -0.29 12.04
C VAL A 113 -8.03 -0.02 11.31
N CYS A 114 -8.23 -0.54 10.10
CA CYS A 114 -9.48 -0.43 9.34
C CYS A 114 -10.68 -0.94 10.14
N ARG A 115 -10.55 -2.09 10.81
CA ARG A 115 -11.62 -2.68 11.63
C ARG A 115 -12.05 -1.76 12.79
N LEU A 116 -11.13 -1.03 13.39
CA LEU A 116 -11.47 -0.07 14.47
C LEU A 116 -12.31 1.11 13.97
N PHE A 117 -12.36 1.34 12.66
CA PHE A 117 -13.23 2.31 12.00
C PHE A 117 -14.47 1.67 11.36
N GLY A 118 -14.76 0.39 11.67
CA GLY A 118 -15.98 -0.30 11.23
C GLY A 118 -15.90 -0.95 9.87
N HIS A 119 -14.72 -1.08 9.26
CA HIS A 119 -14.54 -1.79 8.00
C HIS A 119 -14.36 -3.29 8.20
N GLU A 120 -14.79 -4.08 7.20
CA GLU A 120 -14.49 -5.50 7.14
C GLU A 120 -13.27 -5.78 6.27
N GLY A 121 -12.26 -6.43 6.85
CA GLY A 121 -11.00 -6.73 6.19
C GLY A 121 -10.77 -8.22 5.95
N LEU A 122 -10.22 -8.54 4.78
CA LEU A 122 -9.65 -9.84 4.44
C LEU A 122 -8.21 -9.63 3.96
N GLY A 123 -7.26 -10.32 4.59
CA GLY A 123 -5.86 -10.33 4.13
C GLY A 123 -5.60 -11.48 3.17
N LEU A 124 -4.70 -11.27 2.22
CA LEU A 124 -4.10 -12.33 1.43
C LEU A 124 -2.59 -12.22 1.57
N ASP A 125 -1.93 -13.30 2.00
CA ASP A 125 -0.46 -13.32 2.16
C ASP A 125 0.07 -14.75 2.03
N ILE A 126 1.37 -14.87 1.89
CA ILE A 126 2.09 -16.13 2.01
C ILE A 126 2.27 -16.47 3.50
N ASP A 127 2.42 -17.76 3.82
CA ASP A 127 2.57 -18.22 5.21
C ASP A 127 4.04 -18.55 5.57
N GLU A 128 4.96 -17.75 5.05
CA GLU A 128 6.40 -17.96 5.27
C GLU A 128 6.89 -17.39 6.60
N GLU A 129 6.18 -16.37 7.13
CA GLU A 129 6.61 -15.65 8.33
C GLU A 129 5.71 -15.99 9.54
N LEU A 130 6.27 -16.76 10.47
CA LEU A 130 5.54 -17.18 11.68
C LEU A 130 5.10 -15.99 12.54
N PHE A 131 5.90 -14.92 12.59
CA PHE A 131 5.51 -13.68 13.25
C PHE A 131 4.23 -13.10 12.67
N PHE A 132 4.07 -13.07 11.35
CA PHE A 132 2.84 -12.58 10.70
C PHE A 132 1.64 -13.46 11.02
N ARG A 133 1.84 -14.79 11.10
CA ARG A 133 0.78 -15.73 11.51
C ARG A 133 0.33 -15.45 12.95
N GLY A 134 1.26 -15.27 13.87
CA GLY A 134 0.98 -14.94 15.27
C GLY A 134 0.26 -13.60 15.41
N THR A 135 0.80 -12.56 14.76
CA THR A 135 0.27 -11.20 14.87
C THR A 135 -1.11 -11.08 14.23
N THR A 136 -1.36 -11.64 13.04
CA THR A 136 -2.70 -11.61 12.43
C THR A 136 -3.74 -12.33 13.30
N ARG A 137 -3.35 -13.41 13.98
CA ARG A 137 -4.21 -14.11 14.94
C ARG A 137 -4.49 -13.25 16.18
N LEU A 138 -3.45 -12.66 16.78
CA LEU A 138 -3.57 -11.73 17.92
C LEU A 138 -4.50 -10.56 17.59
N LEU A 139 -4.32 -9.97 16.41
CA LEU A 139 -5.11 -8.83 15.93
C LEU A 139 -6.52 -9.23 15.44
N GLY A 140 -6.85 -10.54 15.41
CA GLY A 140 -8.12 -11.04 14.88
C GLY A 140 -8.35 -10.70 13.41
N VAL A 141 -7.28 -10.62 12.60
CA VAL A 141 -7.34 -10.36 11.17
C VAL A 141 -7.55 -11.67 10.42
N ARG A 142 -8.62 -11.76 9.64
CA ARG A 142 -8.88 -12.88 8.74
C ARG A 142 -7.88 -12.87 7.59
N ARG A 143 -7.25 -14.01 7.31
CA ARG A 143 -6.21 -14.14 6.28
C ARG A 143 -6.42 -15.40 5.46
N ILE A 144 -6.26 -15.27 4.14
CA ILE A 144 -6.14 -16.38 3.19
C ILE A 144 -4.67 -16.54 2.82
N ILE A 145 -4.22 -17.79 2.82
CA ILE A 145 -2.85 -18.12 2.45
C ILE A 145 -2.80 -18.39 0.96
N ALA A 146 -2.18 -17.47 0.23
CA ALA A 146 -1.96 -17.62 -1.22
C ALA A 146 -0.77 -16.78 -1.65
N ARG A 147 -0.05 -17.26 -2.66
CA ARG A 147 1.01 -16.53 -3.35
C ARG A 147 0.47 -15.92 -4.63
N ILE A 148 0.78 -14.67 -4.87
CA ILE A 148 0.44 -13.96 -6.11
C ILE A 148 1.53 -14.26 -7.14
N HIS A 149 1.13 -14.88 -8.26
CA HIS A 149 2.03 -15.24 -9.36
C HIS A 149 1.65 -14.49 -10.63
N PRO A 150 2.63 -14.24 -11.54
CA PRO A 150 2.32 -13.68 -12.85
C PRO A 150 1.41 -14.62 -13.63
N GLN A 151 0.51 -14.06 -14.44
CA GLN A 151 -0.43 -14.81 -15.33
C GLN A 151 -1.26 -15.89 -14.61
N THR A 152 -1.40 -15.79 -13.27
CA THR A 152 -2.16 -16.77 -12.48
C THR A 152 -3.29 -16.05 -11.75
N PRO A 153 -4.56 -16.48 -11.94
CA PRO A 153 -5.67 -15.91 -11.22
C PRO A 153 -5.51 -16.07 -9.70
N LEU A 154 -5.95 -15.07 -8.95
CA LEU A 154 -6.06 -15.22 -7.50
C LEU A 154 -7.11 -16.29 -7.14
N PRO A 155 -7.00 -16.93 -5.95
CA PRO A 155 -8.02 -17.85 -5.50
C PRO A 155 -9.39 -17.17 -5.42
N ASP A 156 -10.45 -17.95 -5.53
CA ASP A 156 -11.79 -17.42 -5.31
C ASP A 156 -11.97 -17.03 -3.85
N LEU A 157 -12.36 -15.79 -3.61
CA LEU A 157 -12.56 -15.25 -2.26
C LEU A 157 -14.04 -15.18 -1.86
N GLY A 158 -14.93 -15.64 -2.75
CA GLY A 158 -16.38 -15.72 -2.51
C GLY A 158 -17.10 -14.37 -2.45
N LYS A 159 -16.39 -13.24 -2.61
CA LYS A 159 -16.99 -11.90 -2.61
C LYS A 159 -16.16 -10.86 -3.35
N LYS A 160 -16.80 -9.72 -3.62
CA LYS A 160 -16.16 -8.51 -4.15
C LYS A 160 -15.98 -7.46 -3.07
N PHE A 161 -15.03 -6.55 -3.30
CA PHE A 161 -14.57 -5.56 -2.32
C PHE A 161 -14.79 -4.14 -2.84
N ASP A 162 -15.01 -3.22 -1.89
CA ASP A 162 -15.06 -1.78 -2.16
C ASP A 162 -13.64 -1.25 -2.40
N LEU A 163 -12.66 -1.83 -1.68
CA LEU A 163 -11.27 -1.44 -1.79
C LEU A 163 -10.37 -2.69 -1.80
N VAL A 164 -9.49 -2.76 -2.77
CA VAL A 164 -8.36 -3.69 -2.78
C VAL A 164 -7.08 -2.88 -2.60
N THR A 165 -6.26 -3.24 -1.61
CA THR A 165 -4.99 -2.56 -1.33
C THR A 165 -3.82 -3.50 -1.48
N GLY A 166 -2.65 -2.94 -1.76
CA GLY A 166 -1.37 -3.61 -1.65
C GLY A 166 -0.33 -2.58 -1.21
N HIS A 167 -0.04 -2.57 0.10
CA HIS A 167 0.87 -1.60 0.69
C HIS A 167 2.30 -2.11 0.70
N ARG A 168 3.21 -1.39 0.02
CA ARG A 168 4.66 -1.73 -0.05
C ARG A 168 4.92 -3.16 -0.51
N VAL A 169 4.12 -3.62 -1.45
CA VAL A 169 4.19 -4.97 -1.97
C VAL A 169 5.45 -5.20 -2.82
N CYS A 170 5.85 -6.45 -2.88
CA CYS A 170 6.98 -6.91 -3.69
C CYS A 170 6.70 -8.23 -4.41
N PHE A 171 5.46 -8.65 -4.53
CA PHE A 171 5.06 -9.90 -5.22
C PHE A 171 5.37 -9.90 -6.71
N HIS A 172 5.64 -8.73 -7.29
CA HIS A 172 6.05 -8.57 -8.69
C HIS A 172 7.49 -9.07 -8.98
N TRP A 173 8.21 -9.53 -7.96
CA TRP A 173 9.47 -10.24 -8.14
C TRP A 173 9.20 -11.72 -8.30
N ILE A 174 9.57 -12.30 -9.46
CA ILE A 174 9.29 -13.72 -9.76
C ILE A 174 10.16 -14.63 -8.89
N THR A 175 11.41 -14.26 -8.67
CA THR A 175 12.28 -14.90 -7.69
C THR A 175 13.17 -13.87 -7.00
N PRO A 176 13.41 -14.00 -5.70
CA PRO A 176 14.32 -13.10 -4.98
C PRO A 176 15.74 -13.11 -5.57
N ASP A 177 16.20 -14.28 -6.04
CA ASP A 177 17.57 -14.49 -6.51
C ASP A 177 17.79 -14.06 -7.95
N GLN A 178 16.76 -14.15 -8.80
CA GLN A 178 16.86 -13.83 -10.22
C GLN A 178 16.48 -12.38 -10.56
N ARG A 179 15.94 -11.62 -9.60
CA ARG A 179 15.49 -10.21 -9.75
C ARG A 179 14.66 -9.97 -11.02
N LYS A 180 13.94 -10.99 -11.47
CA LYS A 180 13.07 -10.88 -12.62
C LYS A 180 11.77 -10.21 -12.20
N GLU A 181 11.55 -8.99 -12.69
CA GLU A 181 10.31 -8.25 -12.49
C GLU A 181 9.20 -8.78 -13.41
N TRP A 182 7.97 -8.57 -13.00
CA TRP A 182 6.81 -8.76 -13.85
C TRP A 182 6.89 -7.92 -15.11
N THR A 183 6.50 -8.51 -16.22
CA THR A 183 6.36 -7.83 -17.50
C THR A 183 5.10 -6.95 -17.53
N PRO A 184 4.99 -6.02 -18.48
CA PRO A 184 3.74 -5.29 -18.70
C PRO A 184 2.51 -6.21 -18.85
N ALA A 185 2.63 -7.32 -19.55
CA ALA A 185 1.53 -8.30 -19.72
C ALA A 185 1.12 -8.96 -18.39
N ASP A 186 2.06 -9.21 -17.48
CA ASP A 186 1.76 -9.75 -16.15
C ASP A 186 0.95 -8.76 -15.33
N TRP A 187 1.28 -7.48 -15.41
CA TRP A 187 0.55 -6.41 -14.75
C TRP A 187 -0.85 -6.21 -15.35
N GLU A 188 -0.99 -6.28 -16.68
CA GLU A 188 -2.30 -6.20 -17.35
C GLU A 188 -3.21 -7.34 -16.89
N PHE A 189 -2.70 -8.57 -16.87
CA PHE A 189 -3.43 -9.73 -16.39
C PHE A 189 -3.88 -9.52 -14.93
N PHE A 190 -2.97 -9.14 -14.04
CA PHE A 190 -3.25 -8.93 -12.63
C PHE A 190 -4.32 -7.83 -12.41
N ILE A 191 -4.18 -6.68 -13.09
CA ILE A 191 -5.15 -5.58 -12.99
C ILE A 191 -6.51 -6.04 -13.51
N HIS A 192 -6.55 -6.79 -14.62
CA HIS A 192 -7.78 -7.34 -15.16
C HIS A 192 -8.46 -8.31 -14.19
N ASP A 193 -7.69 -9.25 -13.61
CA ASP A 193 -8.20 -10.23 -12.65
C ASP A 193 -8.80 -9.53 -11.42
N ILE A 194 -8.10 -8.55 -10.84
CA ILE A 194 -8.60 -7.77 -9.71
C ILE A 194 -9.90 -7.03 -10.07
N ARG A 195 -9.96 -6.38 -11.20
CA ARG A 195 -11.14 -5.60 -11.62
C ARG A 195 -12.37 -6.46 -11.84
N THR A 196 -12.21 -7.56 -12.53
CA THR A 196 -13.34 -8.38 -12.95
C THR A 196 -13.87 -9.25 -11.82
N ARG A 197 -12.99 -9.79 -11.00
CA ARG A 197 -13.35 -10.79 -9.99
C ARG A 197 -13.50 -10.22 -8.60
N PHE A 198 -12.74 -9.17 -8.24
CA PHE A 198 -12.64 -8.74 -6.85
C PHE A 198 -13.15 -7.33 -6.57
N LEU A 199 -13.30 -6.45 -7.57
CA LEU A 199 -13.85 -5.12 -7.32
C LEU A 199 -15.37 -5.09 -7.51
N LYS A 200 -16.07 -4.45 -6.57
CA LYS A 200 -17.46 -3.99 -6.75
C LYS A 200 -17.51 -2.91 -7.84
N PRO A 201 -18.67 -2.57 -8.41
CA PRO A 201 -18.78 -1.61 -9.52
C PRO A 201 -18.09 -0.26 -9.28
N ARG A 202 -18.09 0.24 -8.05
CA ARG A 202 -17.40 1.47 -7.64
C ARG A 202 -16.11 1.22 -6.86
N GLY A 203 -15.67 -0.04 -6.84
CA GLY A 203 -14.49 -0.46 -6.09
C GLY A 203 -13.20 0.12 -6.66
N ARG A 204 -12.16 0.13 -5.86
CA ARG A 204 -10.85 0.68 -6.21
C ARG A 204 -9.72 -0.26 -5.84
N LEU A 205 -8.68 -0.21 -6.66
CA LEU A 205 -7.40 -0.87 -6.40
C LEU A 205 -6.34 0.19 -6.11
N LEU A 206 -5.74 0.14 -4.93
CA LEU A 206 -4.57 0.92 -4.56
C LEU A 206 -3.35 0.01 -4.45
N LEU A 207 -2.33 0.29 -5.23
CA LEU A 207 -1.02 -0.36 -5.11
C LEU A 207 0.04 0.65 -4.70
N GLU A 208 0.72 0.39 -3.60
CA GLU A 208 1.96 1.06 -3.23
C GLU A 208 3.12 0.09 -3.42
N ILE A 209 3.97 0.35 -4.42
CA ILE A 209 5.04 -0.56 -4.81
C ILE A 209 6.38 -0.03 -4.30
N ASN A 210 7.18 -0.92 -3.72
CA ASN A 210 8.50 -0.56 -3.24
C ASN A 210 9.40 -0.10 -4.40
N PRO A 211 10.32 0.85 -4.16
CA PRO A 211 11.35 1.20 -5.14
C PRO A 211 12.24 -0.01 -5.44
N ARG A 212 12.90 0.03 -6.58
CA ARG A 212 13.91 -0.98 -6.92
C ARG A 212 15.06 -0.99 -5.94
N PRO A 213 15.86 -2.07 -5.87
CA PRO A 213 16.98 -2.18 -4.94
C PRO A 213 18.03 -1.08 -5.10
N ASP A 214 18.17 -0.49 -6.29
CA ASP A 214 19.05 0.64 -6.58
C ASP A 214 18.45 2.00 -6.16
N GLY A 215 17.25 2.00 -5.56
CA GLY A 215 16.53 3.21 -5.15
C GLY A 215 15.76 3.90 -6.27
N SER A 216 15.82 3.41 -7.51
CA SER A 216 15.05 3.97 -8.63
C SER A 216 13.54 3.72 -8.45
N SER A 217 12.74 4.55 -9.13
CA SER A 217 11.29 4.39 -9.13
C SER A 217 10.90 3.06 -9.76
N PHE A 218 9.97 2.35 -9.12
CA PHE A 218 9.32 1.20 -9.75
C PHE A 218 8.60 1.59 -11.06
N PHE A 219 7.91 2.74 -11.08
CA PHE A 219 7.22 3.23 -12.27
C PHE A 219 8.20 3.80 -13.29
N THR A 220 8.79 2.91 -14.10
CA THR A 220 9.49 3.33 -15.33
C THR A 220 8.53 4.06 -16.27
N PRO A 221 9.01 4.80 -17.27
CA PRO A 221 8.14 5.41 -18.28
C PRO A 221 7.17 4.41 -18.93
N GLU A 222 7.63 3.20 -19.24
CA GLU A 222 6.84 2.12 -19.83
C GLU A 222 5.73 1.63 -18.87
N LEU A 223 6.09 1.27 -17.64
CA LEU A 223 5.10 0.84 -16.64
C LEU A 223 4.13 1.95 -16.27
N ARG A 224 4.60 3.19 -16.21
CA ARG A 224 3.73 4.34 -16.00
C ARG A 224 2.70 4.45 -17.12
N ALA A 225 3.14 4.40 -18.39
CA ALA A 225 2.26 4.45 -19.55
C ALA A 225 1.23 3.32 -19.53
N LEU A 226 1.66 2.09 -19.16
CA LEU A 226 0.76 0.96 -18.98
C LEU A 226 -0.31 1.24 -17.92
N PHE A 227 0.08 1.62 -16.71
CA PHE A 227 -0.87 1.87 -15.64
C PHE A 227 -1.82 3.03 -15.98
N GLU A 228 -1.32 4.11 -16.58
CA GLU A 228 -2.12 5.24 -17.04
C GLU A 228 -3.08 4.85 -18.18
N SER A 229 -2.68 3.97 -19.11
CA SER A 229 -3.56 3.40 -20.13
C SER A 229 -4.66 2.53 -19.54
N GLN A 230 -4.42 1.94 -18.36
CA GLN A 230 -5.43 1.25 -17.56
C GLN A 230 -6.30 2.20 -16.72
N GLY A 231 -6.19 3.52 -16.89
CA GLY A 231 -6.94 4.52 -16.13
C GLY A 231 -6.39 4.77 -14.72
N ALA A 232 -5.17 4.34 -14.44
CA ALA A 232 -4.55 4.60 -13.15
C ALA A 232 -4.19 6.07 -12.98
N ARG A 233 -4.36 6.56 -11.76
CA ARG A 233 -3.72 7.78 -11.29
C ARG A 233 -2.48 7.40 -10.49
N ILE A 234 -1.31 7.82 -10.97
CA ILE A 234 -0.04 7.54 -10.31
C ILE A 234 0.40 8.76 -9.50
N PHE A 235 0.70 8.53 -8.23
CA PHE A 235 1.21 9.51 -7.31
C PHE A 235 2.39 8.92 -6.54
N ARG A 236 3.59 9.43 -6.74
CA ARG A 236 4.83 8.89 -6.16
C ARG A 236 4.97 7.38 -6.43
N ARG A 237 4.81 6.56 -5.40
CA ARG A 237 4.91 5.09 -5.45
C ARG A 237 3.55 4.40 -5.48
N LYS A 238 2.47 5.18 -5.51
CA LYS A 238 1.09 4.68 -5.46
C LYS A 238 0.45 4.76 -6.84
N ALA A 239 -0.25 3.71 -7.22
CA ALA A 239 -1.18 3.69 -8.35
C ALA A 239 -2.58 3.41 -7.83
N LEU A 240 -3.54 4.27 -8.18
CA LEU A 240 -4.94 4.12 -7.85
C LEU A 240 -5.74 3.89 -9.13
N LEU A 241 -6.50 2.81 -9.17
CA LEU A 241 -7.36 2.42 -10.29
C LEU A 241 -8.81 2.28 -9.82
N ALA A 242 -9.77 2.62 -10.66
CA ALA A 242 -11.18 2.31 -10.44
C ALA A 242 -11.56 0.96 -11.07
N ALA A 243 -12.67 0.37 -10.61
CA ALA A 243 -13.25 -0.81 -11.23
C ALA A 243 -13.64 -0.51 -12.68
N ASP A 244 -14.30 0.62 -12.93
CA ASP A 244 -14.56 1.14 -14.27
C ASP A 244 -13.32 1.89 -14.78
N ARG A 245 -12.78 1.43 -15.91
CA ARG A 245 -11.61 2.01 -16.56
C ARG A 245 -11.85 3.44 -17.07
N SER A 246 -13.08 3.81 -17.34
CA SER A 246 -13.45 5.17 -17.77
C SER A 246 -13.46 6.18 -16.63
N GLU A 247 -13.59 5.72 -15.39
CA GLU A 247 -13.50 6.58 -14.22
C GLU A 247 -12.05 6.98 -13.94
N ARG A 248 -11.83 8.28 -13.70
CA ARG A 248 -10.55 8.76 -13.15
C ARG A 248 -10.64 8.79 -11.63
N PRO A 249 -10.06 7.81 -10.93
CA PRO A 249 -10.18 7.73 -9.49
C PRO A 249 -9.50 8.93 -8.81
N ARG A 250 -10.11 9.42 -7.74
CA ARG A 250 -9.53 10.48 -6.91
C ARG A 250 -9.02 9.87 -5.62
N PHE A 251 -7.80 10.22 -5.18
CA PHE A 251 -7.27 9.80 -3.88
C PHE A 251 -8.11 10.31 -2.69
N LYS A 252 -9.08 11.18 -2.92
CA LYS A 252 -9.94 11.81 -1.92
C LYS A 252 -11.30 11.15 -1.71
N GLN A 253 -11.60 10.06 -2.37
CA GLN A 253 -12.91 9.41 -2.29
C GLN A 253 -12.70 7.91 -2.45
N VAL A 254 -12.58 7.21 -1.34
CA VAL A 254 -12.81 5.77 -1.28
C VAL A 254 -14.26 5.55 -0.88
#